data_70fb35afbc22bc4208f7d18da56007c6
#
_entry.id   70fb35afbc22bc4208f7d18da56007c6
#
_cell.length_a   1.000
_cell.length_b   1.000
_cell.length_c   1.000
_cell.angle_alpha   90.00
_cell.angle_beta   90.00
_cell.angle_gamma   90.00
#
_symmetry.space_group_name_H-M   'P 1'
#
loop_
_entity.id
_entity.type
_entity.pdbx_description
1 polymer ?
#
loop_
_entity_poly.entity_id
_entity_poly.type
_entity_poly.pdbx_seq_one_letter_code
_entity_poly.pdbx_strand_id
1 'polypeptide(L)'
;MKKLVLFTLALFLGVSFQALGKKPEILWRKLLKENANCVTWVSVTVKLEISAGGRSLPPQEQKLEALGTIIAEDGLTVLSLNKVDPTANILSRIRTPGASVNVNYTEVMLLMQDGTEVPAKL
;
A
#
# COMPACT_ATOMS: atom_id res chain seq x y z
N MET A 1 -4.81 63.93 1.23
CA MET A 1 -4.82 62.78 2.19
C MET A 1 -5.62 61.56 1.74
N LYS A 2 -6.83 61.72 1.18
CA LYS A 2 -7.64 60.56 0.70
C LYS A 2 -7.00 59.75 -0.45
N LYS A 3 -6.25 60.38 -1.34
CA LYS A 3 -5.56 59.70 -2.46
C LYS A 3 -4.32 58.89 -2.03
N LEU A 4 -3.66 59.30 -0.93
CA LEU A 4 -2.48 58.59 -0.42
C LEU A 4 -2.88 57.29 0.29
N VAL A 5 -4.00 57.30 1.01
CA VAL A 5 -4.54 56.10 1.71
C VAL A 5 -5.00 55.07 0.72
N LEU A 6 -5.57 55.48 -0.43
CA LEU A 6 -6.00 54.53 -1.47
C LEU A 6 -4.81 53.81 -2.13
N PHE A 7 -3.69 54.53 -2.29
CA PHE A 7 -2.49 53.96 -2.94
C PHE A 7 -1.78 52.96 -1.99
N THR A 8 -1.74 53.23 -0.68
CA THR A 8 -1.19 52.28 0.28
C THR A 8 -2.04 51.04 0.45
N LEU A 9 -3.38 51.13 0.36
CA LEU A 9 -4.29 49.98 0.41
C LEU A 9 -4.14 49.08 -0.84
N ALA A 10 -3.94 49.67 -2.03
CA ALA A 10 -3.71 48.93 -3.25
C ALA A 10 -2.35 48.19 -3.26
N LEU A 11 -1.32 48.79 -2.62
CA LEU A 11 -0.01 48.13 -2.48
C LEU A 11 -0.04 46.92 -1.54
N PHE A 12 -0.84 46.96 -0.48
CA PHE A 12 -1.02 45.85 0.47
C PHE A 12 -1.80 44.69 -0.11
N LEU A 13 -2.77 44.96 -0.98
CA LEU A 13 -3.55 43.91 -1.70
C LEU A 13 -2.71 43.19 -2.78
N GLY A 14 -1.72 43.87 -3.37
CA GLY A 14 -0.85 43.27 -4.39
C GLY A 14 0.17 42.26 -3.88
N VAL A 15 0.59 42.39 -2.61
CA VAL A 15 1.62 41.50 -2.01
C VAL A 15 1.03 40.17 -1.52
N SER A 16 -0.26 40.11 -1.24
CA SER A 16 -0.92 38.92 -0.68
C SER A 16 -1.20 37.82 -1.72
N PHE A 17 -1.06 38.10 -3.01
CA PHE A 17 -1.41 37.14 -4.08
C PHE A 17 -0.23 36.33 -4.61
N GLN A 18 1.00 36.60 -4.18
CA GLN A 18 2.18 35.85 -4.67
C GLN A 18 2.58 34.63 -3.83
N ALA A 19 1.93 34.39 -2.69
CA ALA A 19 2.26 33.27 -1.79
C ALA A 19 1.51 31.97 -2.11
N LEU A 20 0.61 31.95 -3.11
CA LEU A 20 -0.25 30.79 -3.43
C LEU A 20 0.14 30.05 -4.72
N GLY A 21 1.39 30.08 -5.14
CA GLY A 21 1.75 29.68 -6.50
C GLY A 21 2.69 28.50 -6.69
N LYS A 22 2.88 27.59 -5.73
CA LYS A 22 3.45 26.28 -6.08
C LYS A 22 2.29 25.32 -6.38
N LYS A 23 2.06 25.05 -7.66
CA LYS A 23 1.05 24.08 -8.11
C LYS A 23 1.28 22.78 -7.33
N PRO A 24 0.28 22.28 -6.59
CA PRO A 24 0.41 21.04 -5.80
C PRO A 24 0.86 19.86 -6.67
N GLU A 25 0.52 19.88 -7.94
CA GLU A 25 0.90 18.88 -8.95
C GLU A 25 2.43 18.71 -9.12
N ILE A 26 3.22 19.79 -9.03
CA ILE A 26 4.68 19.72 -9.13
C ILE A 26 5.28 19.05 -7.89
N LEU A 27 4.72 19.33 -6.71
CA LEU A 27 5.16 18.73 -5.46
C LEU A 27 4.90 17.21 -5.44
N TRP A 28 3.71 16.78 -5.88
CA TRP A 28 3.36 15.36 -5.98
C TRP A 28 4.25 14.59 -6.95
N ARG A 29 4.53 15.16 -8.12
CA ARG A 29 5.43 14.53 -9.10
C ARG A 29 6.85 14.37 -8.56
N LYS A 30 7.34 15.36 -7.82
CA LYS A 30 8.65 15.29 -7.17
C LYS A 30 8.67 14.20 -6.10
N LEU A 31 7.67 14.16 -5.21
CA LEU A 31 7.55 13.13 -4.18
C LEU A 31 7.46 11.73 -4.76
N LEU A 32 6.67 11.52 -5.81
CA LEU A 32 6.58 10.24 -6.49
C LEU A 32 7.93 9.80 -7.08
N LYS A 33 8.64 10.71 -7.73
CA LYS A 33 9.95 10.40 -8.34
C LYS A 33 11.02 10.08 -7.29
N GLU A 34 11.04 10.80 -6.17
CA GLU A 34 12.00 10.60 -5.10
C GLU A 34 11.73 9.31 -4.29
N ASN A 35 10.47 8.88 -4.20
CA ASN A 35 10.06 7.74 -3.38
C ASN A 35 9.59 6.52 -4.19
N ALA A 36 9.74 6.54 -5.51
CA ALA A 36 9.33 5.40 -6.36
C ALA A 36 10.02 4.10 -5.94
N ASN A 37 11.27 4.17 -5.50
CA ASN A 37 12.06 3.01 -5.06
C ASN A 37 11.57 2.39 -3.74
N CYS A 38 10.72 3.09 -2.98
CA CYS A 38 10.13 2.55 -1.77
C CYS A 38 8.91 1.63 -2.05
N VAL A 39 8.40 1.63 -3.28
CA VAL A 39 7.28 0.75 -3.67
C VAL A 39 7.84 -0.51 -4.29
N THR A 40 7.42 -1.66 -3.77
CA THR A 40 7.87 -2.98 -4.22
C THR A 40 6.70 -3.92 -4.42
N TRP A 41 6.85 -4.92 -5.28
CA TRP A 41 5.94 -6.04 -5.34
C TRP A 41 6.30 -7.06 -4.27
N VAL A 42 5.28 -7.54 -3.56
CA VAL A 42 5.42 -8.61 -2.58
C VAL A 42 4.69 -9.84 -3.10
N SER A 43 5.44 -10.91 -3.29
CA SER A 43 4.91 -12.21 -3.66
C SER A 43 4.87 -13.10 -2.42
N VAL A 44 3.71 -13.68 -2.16
CA VAL A 44 3.48 -14.53 -0.97
C VAL A 44 2.92 -15.85 -1.44
N THR A 45 3.59 -16.94 -1.12
CA THR A 45 3.09 -18.30 -1.32
C THR A 45 2.44 -18.79 -0.04
N VAL A 46 1.16 -19.14 -0.11
CA VAL A 46 0.37 -19.61 1.02
C VAL A 46 -0.12 -21.03 0.77
N LYS A 47 -0.06 -21.85 1.82
CA LYS A 47 -0.70 -23.17 1.86
C LYS A 47 -2.00 -23.04 2.65
N LEU A 48 -3.11 -23.36 2.00
CA LEU A 48 -4.45 -23.27 2.55
C LEU A 48 -4.93 -24.66 3.01
N GLU A 49 -5.37 -24.74 4.24
CA GLU A 49 -6.04 -25.90 4.82
C GLU A 49 -7.47 -25.52 5.17
N ILE A 50 -8.44 -26.08 4.45
CA ILE A 50 -9.85 -25.74 4.59
C ILE A 50 -10.58 -26.92 5.18
N SER A 51 -11.34 -26.68 6.25
CA SER A 51 -12.23 -27.65 6.86
C SER A 51 -13.66 -27.14 6.84
N ALA A 52 -14.60 -27.97 6.42
CA ALA A 52 -16.02 -27.63 6.37
C ALA A 52 -16.89 -28.89 6.60
N GLY A 53 -17.89 -28.78 7.48
CA GLY A 53 -18.80 -29.89 7.77
C GLY A 53 -18.12 -31.14 8.34
N GLY A 54 -17.04 -30.99 9.12
CA GLY A 54 -16.26 -32.07 9.70
C GLY A 54 -15.34 -32.81 8.71
N ARG A 55 -15.18 -32.29 7.50
CA ARG A 55 -14.26 -32.84 6.48
C ARG A 55 -13.17 -31.83 6.18
N SER A 56 -11.92 -32.29 6.08
CA SER A 56 -10.80 -31.50 5.62
C SER A 56 -10.62 -31.70 4.10
N LEU A 57 -10.48 -30.61 3.39
CA LEU A 57 -10.12 -30.63 1.97
C LEU A 57 -8.60 -30.82 1.81
N PRO A 58 -8.15 -31.38 0.68
CA PRO A 58 -6.72 -31.45 0.41
C PRO A 58 -6.09 -30.05 0.47
N PRO A 59 -4.88 -29.91 1.08
CA PRO A 59 -4.18 -28.65 1.12
C PRO A 59 -3.96 -28.09 -0.28
N GLN A 60 -4.20 -26.77 -0.43
CA GLN A 60 -4.01 -26.05 -1.68
C GLN A 60 -2.92 -25.01 -1.53
N GLU A 61 -2.05 -24.91 -2.50
CA GLU A 61 -1.02 -23.88 -2.54
C GLU A 61 -1.47 -22.77 -3.49
N GLN A 62 -1.32 -21.52 -3.05
CA GLN A 62 -1.70 -20.34 -3.82
C GLN A 62 -0.62 -19.27 -3.72
N LYS A 63 -0.25 -18.70 -4.86
CA LYS A 63 0.62 -17.52 -4.91
C LYS A 63 -0.24 -16.27 -4.96
N LEU A 64 0.03 -15.34 -4.05
CA LEU A 64 -0.64 -14.05 -3.91
C LEU A 64 0.36 -12.94 -4.16
N GLU A 65 -0.12 -11.83 -4.71
CA GLU A 65 0.72 -10.67 -5.00
C GLU A 65 0.07 -9.41 -4.45
N ALA A 66 0.90 -8.56 -3.84
CA ALA A 66 0.50 -7.27 -3.30
C ALA A 66 1.55 -6.20 -3.57
N LEU A 67 1.13 -4.95 -3.60
CA LEU A 67 2.06 -3.82 -3.51
C LEU A 67 2.37 -3.57 -2.04
N GLY A 68 3.66 -3.45 -1.73
CA GLY A 68 4.19 -3.05 -0.44
C GLY A 68 4.92 -1.72 -0.52
N THR A 69 5.06 -1.07 0.62
CA THR A 69 5.86 0.14 0.77
C THR A 69 6.94 -0.09 1.81
N ILE A 70 8.19 0.03 1.42
CA ILE A 70 9.35 -0.05 2.32
C ILE A 70 9.40 1.25 3.12
N ILE A 71 9.34 1.17 4.44
CA ILE A 71 9.23 2.30 5.35
C ILE A 71 10.46 2.49 6.26
N ALA A 72 11.42 1.57 6.21
CA ALA A 72 12.66 1.67 6.98
C ALA A 72 13.85 1.08 6.21
N GLU A 73 15.06 1.47 6.59
CA GLU A 73 16.31 1.07 5.94
C GLU A 73 16.63 -0.42 6.10
N ASP A 74 16.08 -1.06 7.14
CA ASP A 74 16.18 -2.51 7.38
C ASP A 74 15.26 -3.35 6.48
N GLY A 75 14.48 -2.70 5.60
CA GLY A 75 13.56 -3.35 4.68
C GLY A 75 12.17 -3.57 5.24
N LEU A 76 11.82 -2.98 6.40
CA LEU A 76 10.45 -3.08 6.94
C LEU A 76 9.45 -2.59 5.89
N THR A 77 8.53 -3.47 5.51
CA THR A 77 7.58 -3.24 4.42
C THR A 77 6.15 -3.35 4.93
N VAL A 78 5.34 -2.36 4.60
CA VAL A 78 3.90 -2.34 4.89
C VAL A 78 3.11 -2.69 3.64
N LEU A 79 2.14 -3.58 3.79
CA LEU A 79 1.25 -4.00 2.71
C LEU A 79 -0.17 -4.22 3.21
N SER A 80 -1.13 -4.36 2.29
CA SER A 80 -2.53 -4.60 2.65
C SER A 80 -2.74 -6.08 2.99
N LEU A 81 -3.15 -6.36 4.23
CA LEU A 81 -3.44 -7.73 4.70
C LEU A 81 -4.47 -8.45 3.81
N ASN A 82 -5.52 -7.76 3.37
CA ASN A 82 -6.56 -8.35 2.53
C ASN A 82 -6.06 -8.85 1.16
N LYS A 83 -4.86 -8.47 0.77
CA LYS A 83 -4.24 -8.94 -0.49
C LYS A 83 -3.44 -10.22 -0.31
N VAL A 84 -2.96 -10.48 0.89
CA VAL A 84 -2.10 -11.63 1.21
C VAL A 84 -2.75 -12.63 2.16
N ASP A 85 -3.90 -12.30 2.77
CA ASP A 85 -4.70 -13.23 3.56
C ASP A 85 -6.06 -13.48 2.88
N PRO A 86 -6.25 -14.66 2.28
CA PRO A 86 -7.49 -15.00 1.60
C PRO A 86 -8.59 -15.51 2.54
N THR A 87 -8.36 -15.61 3.83
CA THR A 87 -9.25 -16.23 4.83
C THR A 87 -10.67 -15.67 4.76
N ALA A 88 -10.83 -14.35 4.82
CA ALA A 88 -12.14 -13.70 4.80
C ALA A 88 -12.89 -13.96 3.48
N ASN A 89 -12.19 -13.95 2.35
CA ASN A 89 -12.75 -14.24 1.03
C ASN A 89 -13.23 -15.68 0.91
N ILE A 90 -12.46 -16.63 1.43
CA ILE A 90 -12.79 -18.06 1.39
C ILE A 90 -13.99 -18.32 2.30
N LEU A 91 -13.96 -17.84 3.56
CA LEU A 91 -15.04 -18.03 4.52
C LEU A 91 -16.36 -17.43 4.04
N SER A 92 -16.34 -16.28 3.36
CA SER A 92 -17.56 -15.65 2.81
C SER A 92 -18.24 -16.50 1.73
N ARG A 93 -17.50 -17.38 1.04
CA ARG A 93 -18.01 -18.29 0.00
C ARG A 93 -18.47 -19.63 0.56
N ILE A 94 -17.93 -20.05 1.71
CA ILE A 94 -18.30 -21.29 2.38
C ILE A 94 -19.49 -21.01 3.29
N ARG A 95 -20.68 -21.49 2.89
CA ARG A 95 -21.92 -21.31 3.67
C ARG A 95 -22.14 -22.40 4.72
N THR A 96 -21.14 -23.21 5.00
CA THR A 96 -21.23 -24.33 5.94
C THR A 96 -20.92 -23.85 7.35
N PRO A 97 -21.81 -24.04 8.34
CA PRO A 97 -21.50 -23.74 9.74
C PRO A 97 -20.26 -24.50 10.23
N GLY A 98 -19.39 -23.82 10.99
CA GLY A 98 -18.17 -24.42 11.50
C GLY A 98 -17.04 -24.60 10.48
N ALA A 99 -17.15 -23.94 9.32
CA ALA A 99 -16.04 -23.89 8.38
C ALA A 99 -14.85 -23.11 8.97
N SER A 100 -13.64 -23.62 8.76
CA SER A 100 -12.38 -22.96 9.14
C SER A 100 -11.37 -22.99 8.01
N VAL A 101 -10.55 -21.96 7.95
CA VAL A 101 -9.46 -21.81 6.99
C VAL A 101 -8.19 -21.53 7.79
N ASN A 102 -7.17 -22.34 7.60
CA ASN A 102 -5.84 -22.11 8.14
C ASN A 102 -4.91 -21.73 6.99
N VAL A 103 -4.20 -20.61 7.15
CA VAL A 103 -3.28 -20.06 6.15
C VAL A 103 -1.86 -20.18 6.67
N ASN A 104 -1.04 -20.97 6.01
CA ASN A 104 0.38 -21.11 6.29
C ASN A 104 1.18 -20.37 5.21
N TYR A 105 1.91 -19.34 5.60
CA TYR A 105 2.82 -18.62 4.73
C TYR A 105 4.11 -19.41 4.55
N THR A 106 4.35 -19.93 3.35
CA THR A 106 5.49 -20.80 3.05
C THR A 106 6.66 -20.04 2.47
N GLU A 107 6.38 -18.99 1.71
CA GLU A 107 7.40 -18.17 1.08
C GLU A 107 6.92 -16.73 0.96
N VAL A 108 7.81 -15.78 1.23
CA VAL A 108 7.57 -14.34 1.04
C VAL A 108 8.77 -13.74 0.34
N MET A 109 8.54 -13.11 -0.79
CA MET A 109 9.58 -12.50 -1.62
C MET A 109 9.21 -11.05 -1.93
N LEU A 110 10.18 -10.16 -1.81
CA LEU A 110 10.10 -8.77 -2.28
C LEU A 110 10.75 -8.71 -3.66
N LEU A 111 10.03 -8.22 -4.64
CA LEU A 111 10.54 -8.00 -5.98
C LEU A 111 10.93 -6.52 -6.14
N MET A 112 12.21 -6.26 -6.17
CA MET A 112 12.77 -4.92 -6.33
C MET A 112 12.64 -4.43 -7.77
N GLN A 113 12.76 -3.12 -7.98
CA GLN A 113 12.62 -2.51 -9.32
C GLN A 113 13.68 -2.98 -10.34
N ASP A 114 14.84 -3.39 -9.87
CA ASP A 114 15.91 -3.96 -10.69
C ASP A 114 15.71 -5.43 -11.05
N GLY A 115 14.59 -6.03 -10.60
CA GLY A 115 14.27 -7.44 -10.78
C GLY A 115 14.90 -8.37 -9.74
N THR A 116 15.59 -7.84 -8.74
CA THR A 116 16.13 -8.65 -7.64
C THR A 116 15.00 -9.14 -6.74
N GLU A 117 15.02 -10.42 -6.40
CA GLU A 117 14.11 -11.04 -5.43
C GLU A 117 14.81 -11.14 -4.07
N VAL A 118 14.18 -10.58 -3.03
CA VAL A 118 14.72 -10.57 -1.67
C VAL A 118 13.76 -11.38 -0.78
N PRO A 119 14.25 -12.46 -0.13
CA PRO A 119 13.42 -13.23 0.79
C PRO A 119 13.07 -12.39 2.02
N ALA A 120 11.82 -12.51 2.47
CA ALA A 120 11.26 -11.78 3.59
C ALA A 120 10.48 -12.70 4.54
N LYS A 121 10.04 -12.15 5.67
CA LYS A 121 9.17 -12.83 6.65
C LYS A 121 7.98 -11.92 6.96
N LEU A 122 6.82 -12.54 7.16
CA LEU A 122 5.63 -11.90 7.72
C LEU A 122 5.62 -12.03 9.24
#